data_ccaed0697346663d38dfa00d96ffa2a5
#
_entry.id   ccaed0697346663d38dfa00d96ffa2a5
#
_cell.length_a   1.000
_cell.length_b   1.000
_cell.length_c   1.000
_cell.angle_alpha   90.00
_cell.angle_beta   90.00
_cell.angle_gamma   90.00
#
_symmetry.space_group_name_H-M   'P 1'
#
loop_
_entity.id
_entity.type
_entity.pdbx_description
1 polymer ?
#
loop_
_entity_poly.entity_id
_entity_poly.type
_entity_poly.pdbx_seq_one_letter_code
_entity_poly.pdbx_strand_id
1 'polypeptide(L)'
;MATPYDIITRAMKDIGALAAGEVPTADEAQDGLDLLNDMLAQWSNENMMVYYKTEIIFPCVQNQIQYTIGPGGNVGSSFTGSISGTTLTVGAGGVTTGAITIGQTITGSGVTPGTTIVGFDSGAGGNVSEVGTYTVSASQTVGSTVMTTYYERPLTIESGFVRVSTTSNGVPIYGGIS
;
A
#
# COMPACT_ATOMS: atom_id res chain seq x y z
N MET A 1 20.73 3.83 4.58
CA MET A 1 20.21 2.82 3.63
C MET A 1 21.33 2.53 2.66
N ALA A 2 21.68 1.27 2.40
CA ALA A 2 22.77 0.95 1.47
C ALA A 2 22.37 1.33 0.03
N THR A 3 23.25 1.98 -0.69
CA THR A 3 23.06 2.32 -2.10
C THR A 3 23.55 1.17 -3.00
N PRO A 4 23.13 1.10 -4.28
CA PRO A 4 23.70 0.15 -5.24
C PRO A 4 25.23 0.24 -5.31
N TYR A 5 25.78 1.44 -5.24
CA TYR A 5 27.21 1.68 -5.22
C TYR A 5 27.91 1.05 -4.00
N ASP A 6 27.28 1.12 -2.82
CA ASP A 6 27.81 0.48 -1.61
C ASP A 6 27.87 -1.05 -1.74
N ILE A 7 26.85 -1.63 -2.38
CA ILE A 7 26.77 -3.07 -2.63
C ILE A 7 27.87 -3.50 -3.59
N ILE A 8 28.04 -2.80 -4.71
CA ILE A 8 29.07 -3.07 -5.73
C ILE A 8 30.48 -2.94 -5.11
N THR A 9 30.74 -1.84 -4.41
CA THR A 9 32.02 -1.60 -3.73
C THR A 9 32.36 -2.71 -2.74
N ARG A 10 31.38 -3.17 -1.98
CA ARG A 10 31.55 -4.26 -1.03
C ARG A 10 31.82 -5.59 -1.74
N ALA A 11 31.06 -5.91 -2.77
CA ALA A 11 31.26 -7.12 -3.57
C ALA A 11 32.67 -7.17 -4.19
N MET A 12 33.16 -6.05 -4.74
CA MET A 12 34.49 -5.95 -5.32
C MET A 12 35.61 -6.12 -4.28
N LYS A 13 35.40 -5.66 -3.05
CA LYS A 13 36.34 -5.91 -1.93
C LYS A 13 36.29 -7.37 -1.48
N ASP A 14 35.11 -7.99 -1.43
CA ASP A 14 34.95 -9.39 -1.00
C ASP A 14 35.62 -10.36 -1.98
N ILE A 15 35.65 -10.05 -3.30
CA ILE A 15 36.36 -10.84 -4.30
C ILE A 15 37.83 -10.46 -4.46
N GLY A 16 38.31 -9.44 -3.74
CA GLY A 16 39.72 -8.97 -3.77
C GLY A 16 40.07 -8.14 -4.99
N ALA A 17 39.12 -7.64 -5.75
CA ALA A 17 39.35 -6.72 -6.87
C ALA A 17 39.71 -5.29 -6.40
N LEU A 18 39.31 -4.92 -5.20
CA LEU A 18 39.67 -3.64 -4.57
C LEU A 18 40.38 -3.88 -3.24
N ALA A 19 41.45 -3.13 -3.01
CA ALA A 19 42.13 -3.15 -1.73
C ALA A 19 41.38 -2.36 -0.65
N ALA A 20 41.75 -2.58 0.62
CA ALA A 20 41.14 -1.87 1.73
C ALA A 20 41.45 -0.35 1.60
N GLY A 21 40.38 0.46 1.56
CA GLY A 21 40.44 1.91 1.37
C GLY A 21 40.33 2.39 -0.07
N GLU A 22 40.37 1.50 -1.05
CA GLU A 22 40.10 1.84 -2.45
C GLU A 22 38.59 1.95 -2.74
N VAL A 23 38.27 2.75 -3.74
CA VAL A 23 36.92 2.92 -4.29
C VAL A 23 36.98 2.56 -5.78
N PRO A 24 35.90 1.96 -6.32
CA PRO A 24 35.85 1.63 -7.74
C PRO A 24 35.91 2.90 -8.59
N THR A 25 36.53 2.78 -9.76
CA THR A 25 36.47 3.82 -10.79
C THR A 25 35.03 3.95 -11.32
N ALA A 26 34.77 5.04 -12.06
CA ALA A 26 33.43 5.25 -12.62
C ALA A 26 33.03 4.13 -13.60
N ASP A 27 33.97 3.65 -14.41
CA ASP A 27 33.73 2.58 -15.38
C ASP A 27 33.47 1.23 -14.68
N GLU A 28 34.28 0.89 -13.67
CA GLU A 28 34.08 -0.33 -12.86
C GLU A 28 32.74 -0.30 -12.08
N ALA A 29 32.36 0.88 -11.57
CA ALA A 29 31.07 1.04 -10.90
C ALA A 29 29.89 0.89 -11.86
N GLN A 30 30.03 1.35 -13.11
CA GLN A 30 29.00 1.20 -14.15
C GLN A 30 28.87 -0.26 -14.57
N ASP A 31 29.99 -0.94 -14.84
CA ASP A 31 29.99 -2.38 -15.18
C ASP A 31 29.37 -3.21 -14.04
N GLY A 32 29.68 -2.87 -12.80
CA GLY A 32 29.06 -3.49 -11.62
C GLY A 32 27.56 -3.23 -11.51
N LEU A 33 27.10 -2.05 -11.90
CA LEU A 33 25.66 -1.71 -11.90
C LEU A 33 24.90 -2.48 -12.99
N ASP A 34 25.49 -2.61 -14.17
CA ASP A 34 24.90 -3.35 -15.29
C ASP A 34 24.78 -4.84 -14.92
N LEU A 35 25.83 -5.42 -14.32
CA LEU A 35 25.80 -6.80 -13.84
C LEU A 35 24.77 -7.01 -12.72
N LEU A 36 24.62 -6.06 -11.80
CA LEU A 36 23.61 -6.10 -10.74
C LEU A 36 22.19 -6.06 -11.33
N ASN A 37 21.95 -5.23 -12.33
CA ASN A 37 20.68 -5.13 -13.02
C ASN A 37 20.33 -6.41 -13.78
N ASP A 38 21.30 -7.01 -14.47
CA ASP A 38 21.13 -8.29 -15.17
C ASP A 38 20.80 -9.42 -14.19
N MET A 39 21.48 -9.48 -13.06
CA MET A 39 21.20 -10.45 -11.99
C MET A 39 19.79 -10.28 -11.42
N LEU A 40 19.36 -9.03 -11.18
CA LEU A 40 18.00 -8.74 -10.70
C LEU A 40 16.93 -9.11 -11.75
N ALA A 41 17.21 -8.87 -13.03
CA ALA A 41 16.33 -9.26 -14.13
C ALA A 41 16.21 -10.80 -14.22
N GLN A 42 17.32 -11.53 -14.06
CA GLN A 42 17.30 -12.97 -14.01
C GLN A 42 16.48 -13.51 -12.83
N TRP A 43 16.70 -12.99 -11.63
CA TRP A 43 15.91 -13.37 -10.43
C TRP A 43 14.43 -13.08 -10.59
N SER A 44 14.08 -11.97 -11.24
CA SER A 44 12.68 -11.67 -11.57
C SER A 44 12.06 -12.72 -12.49
N ASN A 45 12.81 -13.19 -13.49
CA ASN A 45 12.34 -14.24 -14.42
C ASN A 45 12.23 -15.62 -13.73
N GLU A 46 13.09 -15.91 -12.76
CA GLU A 46 13.08 -17.17 -12.01
C GLU A 46 12.07 -17.21 -10.87
N ASN A 47 11.20 -16.20 -10.76
CA ASN A 47 10.23 -16.02 -9.64
C ASN A 47 10.88 -16.06 -8.24
N MET A 48 12.15 -15.72 -8.13
CA MET A 48 12.84 -15.58 -6.85
C MET A 48 12.47 -14.28 -6.12
N MET A 49 11.30 -13.73 -6.42
CA MET A 49 10.83 -12.53 -5.73
C MET A 49 10.52 -12.81 -4.26
N VAL A 50 10.96 -11.91 -3.40
CA VAL A 50 10.49 -11.87 -2.02
C VAL A 50 8.98 -11.62 -2.06
N TYR A 51 8.19 -12.64 -1.75
CA TYR A 51 6.74 -12.53 -1.69
C TYR A 51 6.36 -11.57 -0.55
N TYR A 52 5.84 -10.42 -0.92
CA TYR A 52 5.15 -9.55 0.02
C TYR A 52 3.66 -9.88 -0.04
N LYS A 53 3.14 -10.49 1.02
CA LYS A 53 1.71 -10.79 1.15
C LYS A 53 1.04 -9.65 1.89
N THR A 54 0.02 -9.08 1.29
CA THR A 54 -0.84 -8.09 1.92
C THR A 54 -2.23 -8.68 2.09
N GLU A 55 -2.76 -8.61 3.30
CA GLU A 55 -4.15 -8.94 3.57
C GLU A 55 -5.01 -7.68 3.38
N ILE A 56 -6.04 -7.80 2.53
CA ILE A 56 -7.03 -6.75 2.31
C ILE A 56 -8.33 -7.20 2.97
N ILE A 57 -8.76 -6.46 3.98
CA ILE A 57 -10.01 -6.71 4.70
C ILE A 57 -11.00 -5.61 4.36
N PHE A 58 -12.19 -5.98 3.90
CA PHE A 58 -13.26 -5.04 3.58
C PHE A 58 -14.64 -5.60 3.98
N PRO A 59 -15.60 -4.73 4.33
CA PRO A 59 -16.95 -5.18 4.68
C PRO A 59 -17.69 -5.69 3.45
N CYS A 60 -18.36 -6.83 3.58
CA CYS A 60 -19.27 -7.33 2.57
C CYS A 60 -20.59 -6.57 2.60
N VAL A 61 -21.07 -6.15 1.44
CA VAL A 61 -22.35 -5.46 1.27
C VAL A 61 -23.43 -6.47 0.92
N GLN A 62 -24.61 -6.37 1.56
CA GLN A 62 -25.74 -7.26 1.31
C GLN A 62 -26.16 -7.20 -0.18
N ASN A 63 -26.37 -8.34 -0.79
CA ASN A 63 -26.75 -8.51 -2.20
C ASN A 63 -25.67 -8.11 -3.23
N GLN A 64 -24.44 -7.82 -2.80
CA GLN A 64 -23.32 -7.60 -3.70
C GLN A 64 -22.59 -8.91 -3.93
N ILE A 65 -22.61 -9.39 -5.16
CA ILE A 65 -22.03 -10.69 -5.56
C ILE A 65 -20.64 -10.56 -6.19
N GLN A 66 -20.22 -9.33 -6.52
CA GLN A 66 -18.94 -9.09 -7.17
C GLN A 66 -18.19 -7.94 -6.48
N TYR A 67 -16.94 -8.17 -6.18
CA TYR A 67 -16.03 -7.18 -5.62
C TYR A 67 -14.88 -6.94 -6.59
N THR A 68 -14.63 -5.66 -6.88
CA THR A 68 -13.56 -5.22 -7.79
C THR A 68 -12.54 -4.41 -7.02
N ILE A 69 -11.25 -4.79 -7.14
CA ILE A 69 -10.12 -4.14 -6.48
C ILE A 69 -9.37 -3.29 -7.52
N GLY A 70 -9.01 -2.09 -7.15
CA GLY A 70 -8.28 -1.14 -7.99
C GLY A 70 -8.98 0.19 -8.17
N PRO A 71 -8.40 1.11 -8.94
CA PRO A 71 -9.00 2.40 -9.24
C PRO A 71 -10.40 2.24 -9.86
N GLY A 72 -11.40 2.90 -9.28
CA GLY A 72 -12.81 2.77 -9.70
C GLY A 72 -13.49 1.47 -9.30
N GLY A 73 -12.82 0.61 -8.52
CA GLY A 73 -13.41 -0.58 -7.94
C GLY A 73 -14.40 -0.26 -6.81
N ASN A 74 -15.19 -1.28 -6.44
CA ASN A 74 -16.18 -1.14 -5.38
C ASN A 74 -15.66 -1.56 -3.98
N VAL A 75 -14.41 -2.01 -3.91
CA VAL A 75 -13.69 -2.25 -2.65
C VAL A 75 -12.93 -0.99 -2.29
N GLY A 76 -13.53 -0.15 -1.49
CA GLY A 76 -13.00 1.13 -1.07
C GLY A 76 -14.04 1.89 -0.27
N SER A 77 -13.79 3.15 -0.02
CA SER A 77 -14.74 4.02 0.69
C SER A 77 -15.05 5.28 -0.10
N SER A 78 -16.19 5.88 0.20
CA SER A 78 -16.55 7.23 -0.25
C SER A 78 -16.93 8.07 0.96
N PHE A 79 -16.43 9.29 1.03
CA PHE A 79 -16.66 10.21 2.13
C PHE A 79 -16.46 11.67 1.69
N THR A 80 -16.93 12.59 2.51
CA THR A 80 -16.58 14.01 2.37
C THR A 80 -15.52 14.35 3.41
N GLY A 81 -14.40 14.90 2.95
CA GLY A 81 -13.28 15.23 3.80
C GLY A 81 -12.45 16.39 3.30
N SER A 82 -11.51 16.85 4.14
CA SER A 82 -10.52 17.88 3.83
C SER A 82 -9.15 17.42 4.30
N ILE A 83 -8.09 17.91 3.66
CA ILE A 83 -6.71 17.61 4.04
C ILE A 83 -6.00 18.92 4.39
N SER A 84 -5.32 18.95 5.53
CA SER A 84 -4.45 20.04 5.96
C SER A 84 -3.12 19.48 6.43
N GLY A 85 -2.05 19.75 5.68
CA GLY A 85 -0.77 19.09 5.90
C GLY A 85 -0.88 17.59 5.61
N THR A 86 -0.58 16.78 6.58
CA THR A 86 -0.72 15.30 6.50
C THR A 86 -1.97 14.79 7.21
N THR A 87 -2.84 15.67 7.70
CA THR A 87 -4.07 15.28 8.38
C THR A 87 -5.25 15.33 7.44
N LEU A 88 -5.88 14.20 7.20
CA LEU A 88 -7.18 14.06 6.55
C LEU A 88 -8.26 14.10 7.64
N THR A 89 -9.22 14.98 7.49
CA THR A 89 -10.41 15.07 8.35
C THR A 89 -11.65 14.63 7.59
N VAL A 90 -12.31 13.59 8.09
CA VAL A 90 -13.62 13.13 7.60
C VAL A 90 -14.69 13.84 8.43
N GLY A 91 -15.47 14.69 7.77
CA GLY A 91 -16.42 15.59 8.43
C GLY A 91 -17.79 14.98 8.69
N ALA A 92 -18.75 15.85 8.98
CA ALA A 92 -20.15 15.48 9.22
C ALA A 92 -20.73 14.72 8.01
N GLY A 93 -21.42 13.64 8.30
CA GLY A 93 -21.88 12.67 7.30
C GLY A 93 -20.97 11.43 7.21
N GLY A 94 -19.74 11.53 7.70
CA GLY A 94 -18.82 10.41 7.83
C GLY A 94 -18.50 9.72 6.51
N VAL A 95 -18.18 8.46 6.60
CA VAL A 95 -17.98 7.57 5.45
C VAL A 95 -19.35 7.14 4.93
N THR A 96 -19.65 7.45 3.67
CA THR A 96 -20.95 7.13 3.05
C THR A 96 -21.04 5.70 2.53
N THR A 97 -19.92 5.14 2.10
CA THR A 97 -19.82 3.74 1.66
C THR A 97 -18.48 3.17 2.04
N GLY A 98 -18.43 1.86 2.32
CA GLY A 98 -17.19 1.16 2.61
C GLY A 98 -16.59 1.52 3.97
N ALA A 99 -15.29 1.33 4.08
CA ALA A 99 -14.50 1.69 5.26
C ALA A 99 -13.15 2.28 4.84
N ILE A 100 -12.68 3.29 5.58
CA ILE A 100 -11.35 3.85 5.39
C ILE A 100 -10.36 2.98 6.17
N THR A 101 -9.35 2.46 5.49
CA THR A 101 -8.32 1.61 6.09
C THR A 101 -6.93 2.06 5.66
N ILE A 102 -5.93 1.70 6.47
CA ILE A 102 -4.53 1.98 6.17
C ILE A 102 -4.13 1.23 4.88
N GLY A 103 -3.32 1.87 4.05
CA GLY A 103 -2.85 1.34 2.77
C GLY A 103 -3.74 1.65 1.57
N GLN A 104 -4.93 2.21 1.77
CA GLN A 104 -5.76 2.68 0.65
C GLN A 104 -5.20 3.96 0.04
N THR A 105 -5.29 4.06 -1.30
CA THR A 105 -5.01 5.28 -2.05
C THR A 105 -6.24 6.15 -2.11
N ILE A 106 -6.08 7.47 -1.88
CA ILE A 106 -7.15 8.46 -1.91
C ILE A 106 -7.20 9.14 -3.27
N THR A 107 -8.40 9.35 -3.77
CA THR A 107 -8.66 10.20 -4.94
C THR A 107 -9.76 11.20 -4.63
N GLY A 108 -9.65 12.38 -5.23
CA GLY A 108 -10.61 13.46 -5.08
C GLY A 108 -10.12 14.73 -5.76
N SER A 109 -11.00 15.72 -5.91
CA SER A 109 -10.60 16.99 -6.50
C SER A 109 -9.54 17.69 -5.65
N GLY A 110 -8.39 18.00 -6.21
CA GLY A 110 -7.27 18.65 -5.54
C GLY A 110 -6.38 17.70 -4.73
N VAL A 111 -6.69 16.42 -4.63
CA VAL A 111 -5.83 15.43 -3.96
C VAL A 111 -4.66 15.08 -4.88
N THR A 112 -3.46 15.12 -4.33
CA THR A 112 -2.23 14.72 -5.05
C THR A 112 -2.30 13.23 -5.40
N PRO A 113 -2.11 12.83 -6.67
CA PRO A 113 -2.11 11.43 -7.05
C PRO A 113 -1.09 10.60 -6.25
N GLY A 114 -1.47 9.37 -5.87
CA GLY A 114 -0.63 8.48 -5.08
C GLY A 114 -0.63 8.77 -3.57
N THR A 115 -1.49 9.69 -3.09
CA THR A 115 -1.68 9.89 -1.65
C THR A 115 -2.34 8.68 -1.03
N THR A 116 -1.73 8.11 0.01
CA THR A 116 -2.23 6.92 0.73
C THR A 116 -2.58 7.24 2.18
N ILE A 117 -3.49 6.46 2.76
CA ILE A 117 -3.77 6.46 4.20
C ILE A 117 -2.64 5.68 4.89
N VAL A 118 -1.91 6.33 5.79
CA VAL A 118 -0.78 5.72 6.50
C VAL A 118 -1.04 5.52 7.99
N GLY A 119 -2.03 6.19 8.55
CA GLY A 119 -2.36 6.08 9.97
C GLY A 119 -3.79 6.50 10.26
N PHE A 120 -4.24 6.09 11.44
CA PHE A 120 -5.48 6.51 12.06
C PHE A 120 -5.14 7.32 13.33
N ASP A 121 -5.61 8.56 13.41
CA ASP A 121 -5.23 9.46 14.51
C ASP A 121 -6.29 9.53 15.61
N SER A 122 -7.54 9.87 15.26
CA SER A 122 -8.62 10.00 16.23
C SER A 122 -10.00 9.87 15.60
N GLY A 123 -10.98 9.60 16.43
CA GLY A 123 -12.37 9.41 16.01
C GLY A 123 -12.77 7.95 15.92
N ALA A 124 -13.87 7.68 15.27
CA ALA A 124 -14.35 6.33 15.04
C ALA A 124 -13.50 5.64 13.95
N GLY A 125 -13.45 4.34 13.92
CA GLY A 125 -12.50 3.52 13.19
C GLY A 125 -12.63 3.46 11.66
N GLY A 126 -13.20 4.50 11.01
CA GLY A 126 -13.27 4.58 9.55
C GLY A 126 -14.36 3.77 8.89
N ASN A 127 -15.29 3.20 9.66
CA ASN A 127 -16.45 2.47 9.14
C ASN A 127 -17.51 3.42 8.57
N VAL A 128 -18.55 2.85 7.97
CA VAL A 128 -19.69 3.61 7.43
C VAL A 128 -20.31 4.51 8.48
N SER A 129 -20.57 5.76 8.11
CA SER A 129 -21.13 6.84 8.96
C SER A 129 -20.22 7.36 10.07
N GLU A 130 -18.98 6.93 10.13
CA GLU A 130 -18.02 7.40 11.13
C GLU A 130 -17.29 8.67 10.66
N VAL A 131 -16.91 9.49 11.60
CA VAL A 131 -16.09 10.69 11.42
C VAL A 131 -14.75 10.49 12.13
N GLY A 132 -13.71 11.14 11.67
CA GLY A 132 -12.40 10.99 12.30
C GLY A 132 -11.28 11.70 11.55
N THR A 133 -10.08 11.56 12.09
CA THR A 133 -8.87 12.08 11.48
C THR A 133 -7.89 10.95 11.18
N TYR A 134 -7.21 11.08 10.05
CA TYR A 134 -6.28 10.08 9.51
C TYR A 134 -5.01 10.78 9.08
N THR A 135 -3.89 10.09 9.16
CA THR A 135 -2.63 10.54 8.57
C THR A 135 -2.52 10.07 7.13
N VAL A 136 -2.15 10.99 6.22
CA VAL A 136 -1.91 10.70 4.81
C VAL A 136 -0.42 10.84 4.46
N SER A 137 0.03 10.13 3.42
CA SER A 137 1.44 10.07 3.02
C SER A 137 1.98 11.39 2.44
N ALA A 138 1.13 12.19 1.81
CA ALA A 138 1.53 13.43 1.16
C ALA A 138 0.97 14.65 1.91
N SER A 139 1.85 15.60 2.26
CA SER A 139 1.45 16.89 2.84
C SER A 139 0.84 17.78 1.77
N GLN A 140 -0.40 18.21 1.95
CA GLN A 140 -1.16 19.00 0.99
C GLN A 140 -2.29 19.77 1.67
N THR A 141 -2.92 20.70 0.94
CA THR A 141 -4.10 21.42 1.41
C THR A 141 -5.24 21.21 0.43
N VAL A 142 -6.27 20.50 0.87
CA VAL A 142 -7.47 20.20 0.08
C VAL A 142 -8.70 20.62 0.87
N GLY A 143 -9.51 21.50 0.27
CA GLY A 143 -10.78 21.91 0.88
C GLY A 143 -11.77 20.75 0.98
N SER A 144 -12.86 20.95 1.72
CA SER A 144 -13.88 19.91 1.87
C SER A 144 -14.45 19.51 0.51
N THR A 145 -14.26 18.26 0.15
CA THR A 145 -14.70 17.68 -1.13
C THR A 145 -15.04 16.20 -0.96
N VAL A 146 -15.76 15.65 -1.93
CA VAL A 146 -15.97 14.19 -2.00
C VAL A 146 -14.67 13.52 -2.39
N MET A 147 -14.27 12.56 -1.58
CA MET A 147 -13.08 11.73 -1.78
C MET A 147 -13.49 10.27 -1.84
N THR A 148 -12.75 9.49 -2.58
CA THR A 148 -12.90 8.02 -2.62
C THR A 148 -11.57 7.37 -2.36
N THR A 149 -11.60 6.18 -1.79
CA THR A 149 -10.41 5.35 -1.62
C THR A 149 -10.52 4.07 -2.41
N TYR A 150 -9.37 3.49 -2.71
CA TYR A 150 -9.27 2.17 -3.31
C TYR A 150 -7.97 1.49 -2.85
N TYR A 151 -7.93 0.17 -2.94
CA TYR A 151 -6.67 -0.57 -2.86
C TYR A 151 -6.05 -0.66 -4.24
N GLU A 152 -4.72 -0.58 -4.31
CA GLU A 152 -4.01 -0.89 -5.55
C GLU A 152 -4.32 -2.31 -6.01
N ARG A 153 -4.38 -2.51 -7.32
CA ARG A 153 -4.69 -3.83 -7.88
C ARG A 153 -3.55 -4.80 -7.59
N PRO A 154 -3.81 -5.92 -6.90
CA PRO A 154 -2.80 -6.92 -6.64
C PRO A 154 -2.37 -7.61 -7.96
N LEU A 155 -1.11 -8.01 -8.03
CA LEU A 155 -0.59 -8.78 -9.16
C LEU A 155 -1.21 -10.19 -9.21
N THR A 156 -1.40 -10.80 -8.03
CA THR A 156 -1.97 -12.14 -7.88
C THR A 156 -2.79 -12.19 -6.60
N ILE A 157 -3.92 -12.88 -6.64
CA ILE A 157 -4.73 -13.21 -5.46
C ILE A 157 -4.46 -14.68 -5.14
N GLU A 158 -3.86 -14.94 -3.98
CA GLU A 158 -3.55 -16.32 -3.55
C GLU A 158 -4.78 -17.02 -2.95
N SER A 159 -5.56 -16.29 -2.15
CA SER A 159 -6.74 -16.84 -1.49
C SER A 159 -7.70 -15.71 -1.12
N GLY A 160 -8.99 -16.06 -1.06
CA GLY A 160 -10.03 -15.18 -0.55
C GLY A 160 -11.00 -15.98 0.30
N PHE A 161 -11.50 -15.37 1.38
CA PHE A 161 -12.52 -15.99 2.22
C PHE A 161 -13.39 -14.92 2.85
N VAL A 162 -14.62 -15.29 3.18
CA VAL A 162 -15.55 -14.43 3.90
C VAL A 162 -15.56 -14.84 5.36
N ARG A 163 -15.37 -13.89 6.25
CA ARG A 163 -15.61 -14.10 7.68
C ARG A 163 -17.11 -14.02 7.93
N VAL A 164 -17.74 -15.17 8.13
CA VAL A 164 -19.19 -15.28 8.27
C VAL A 164 -19.65 -14.94 9.68
N SER A 165 -18.84 -15.25 10.70
CA SER A 165 -19.21 -15.05 12.11
C SER A 165 -17.98 -15.05 12.99
N THR A 166 -18.14 -14.60 14.23
CA THR A 166 -17.22 -14.90 15.33
C THR A 166 -17.91 -15.76 16.34
N THR A 167 -17.21 -16.76 16.88
CA THR A 167 -17.70 -17.55 18.03
C THR A 167 -17.84 -16.66 19.26
N SER A 168 -18.53 -17.14 20.29
CA SER A 168 -18.62 -16.46 21.60
C SER A 168 -17.23 -16.16 22.23
N ASN A 169 -16.18 -16.83 21.77
CA ASN A 169 -14.80 -16.63 22.21
C ASN A 169 -13.99 -15.72 21.25
N GLY A 170 -14.64 -15.03 20.30
CA GLY A 170 -13.97 -14.12 19.40
C GLY A 170 -13.15 -14.79 18.26
N VAL A 171 -13.22 -16.11 18.13
CA VAL A 171 -12.53 -16.81 17.04
C VAL A 171 -13.31 -16.65 15.74
N PRO A 172 -12.67 -16.17 14.65
CA PRO A 172 -13.34 -16.01 13.37
C PRO A 172 -13.73 -17.36 12.77
N ILE A 173 -14.92 -17.43 12.17
CA ILE A 173 -15.36 -18.53 11.31
C ILE A 173 -15.28 -18.08 9.87
N TYR A 174 -14.51 -18.77 9.04
CA TYR A 174 -14.30 -18.45 7.64
C TYR A 174 -15.12 -19.37 6.74
N GLY A 175 -15.85 -18.79 5.79
CA GLY A 175 -16.47 -19.49 4.68
C GLY A 175 -15.55 -19.41 3.46
N GLY A 176 -15.23 -20.54 2.83
CA GLY A 176 -14.48 -20.57 1.59
C GLY A 176 -15.29 -19.92 0.45
N ILE A 177 -14.62 -19.17 -0.42
CA ILE A 177 -15.15 -18.70 -1.70
C ILE A 177 -14.74 -19.77 -2.73
N SER A 178 -15.73 -20.46 -3.30
CA SER A 178 -15.54 -21.40 -4.41
C SER A 178 -15.71 -20.71 -5.75
#